data_2fa9d666280f2fe1af6fcaed77da71d0
#
_entry.id   2fa9d666280f2fe1af6fcaed77da71d0
#
_cell.length_a   1.000
_cell.length_b   1.000
_cell.length_c   1.000
_cell.angle_alpha   90.00
_cell.angle_beta   90.00
_cell.angle_gamma   90.00
#
_symmetry.space_group_name_H-M   'P 1'
#
loop_
_entity.id
_entity.type
_entity.pdbx_description
1 polymer ?
#
loop_
_entity_poly.entity_id
_entity_poly.type
_entity_poly.pdbx_seq_one_letter_code
_entity_poly.pdbx_strand_id
1 'polypeptide(L)'
;IIGCSLGISTVALAATAYPDGGTWNYGVGWNGTFGYSDYFHPSRSHTSSVRNTNTGVTNSQRASGGNWARSSLTKIPPTGLNYYYGF
;
A
#
# COMPACT_ATOMS: atom_id res chain seq x y z
N ILE A 1 -11.24 -5.06 -2.55
CA ILE A 1 -10.69 -5.14 -2.60
C ILE A 1 -9.84 -5.72 -3.03
N ILE A 2 -9.44 -5.93 -3.25
CA ILE A 2 -8.59 -6.24 -3.49
C ILE A 2 -8.04 -7.18 -3.98
N GLY A 3 -7.75 -7.34 -4.59
CA GLY A 3 -7.32 -8.10 -5.13
C GLY A 3 -6.12 -8.57 -4.78
N CYS A 4 -5.49 -8.60 -4.26
CA CYS A 4 -4.51 -8.92 -3.99
C CYS A 4 -3.84 -9.30 -3.58
N SER A 5 -3.39 -9.36 -3.17
CA SER A 5 -2.71 -9.83 -2.85
C SER A 5 -1.93 -10.09 -1.92
N LEU A 6 -1.08 -9.64 -1.64
CA LEU A 6 -0.26 -9.88 -0.85
C LEU A 6 -0.20 -9.04 0.17
N GLY A 7 -0.44 -9.23 1.30
CA GLY A 7 -0.23 -8.40 2.41
C GLY A 7 1.11 -8.66 3.02
N ILE A 8 1.84 -7.66 3.32
CA ILE A 8 3.08 -7.76 4.01
C ILE A 8 2.94 -7.05 5.32
N SER A 9 3.16 -7.76 6.42
CA SER A 9 2.92 -7.22 7.72
C SER A 9 4.16 -6.89 8.50
N THR A 10 5.31 -6.77 7.96
CA THR A 10 6.45 -6.54 8.70
C THR A 10 6.96 -5.21 8.56
N VAL A 11 7.99 -4.87 9.21
CA VAL A 11 8.61 -3.75 9.19
C VAL A 11 9.36 -3.61 8.08
N ALA A 12 9.07 -3.63 7.07
CA ALA A 12 9.82 -3.48 5.94
C ALA A 12 10.22 -2.11 5.74
N LEU A 13 11.36 -1.89 5.29
CA LEU A 13 11.71 -0.67 4.75
C LEU A 13 11.02 -0.50 3.43
N ALA A 14 11.30 0.45 2.66
CA ALA A 14 10.71 0.67 1.35
C ALA A 14 11.00 -0.49 0.42
N ALA A 15 10.02 -0.90 -0.32
CA ALA A 15 10.16 -1.97 -1.30
C ALA A 15 9.44 -1.59 -2.58
N THR A 16 9.87 -2.14 -3.70
CA THR A 16 9.25 -1.93 -5.00
C THR A 16 9.02 -3.28 -5.66
N ALA A 17 7.83 -3.47 -6.19
CA ALA A 17 7.47 -4.67 -6.93
C ALA A 17 6.69 -4.26 -8.18
N TYR A 18 6.53 -5.19 -9.10
CA TYR A 18 5.87 -4.90 -10.37
C TYR A 18 4.75 -5.92 -10.64
N PRO A 19 3.76 -6.01 -9.76
CA PRO A 19 2.71 -6.99 -9.91
C PRO A 19 1.69 -6.58 -10.95
N ASP A 20 1.21 -7.54 -11.73
CA ASP A 20 0.08 -7.37 -12.65
C ASP A 20 0.24 -6.23 -13.64
N GLY A 21 1.45 -5.97 -14.06
CA GLY A 21 1.73 -4.95 -15.07
C GLY A 21 1.85 -3.54 -14.52
N GLY A 22 1.78 -3.37 -13.20
CA GLY A 22 1.92 -2.07 -12.57
C GLY A 22 3.21 -1.90 -11.80
N THR A 23 3.29 -0.85 -11.02
CA THR A 23 4.43 -0.58 -10.14
C THR A 23 3.90 -0.33 -8.72
N TRP A 24 4.41 -1.06 -7.76
CA TRP A 24 3.95 -0.98 -6.38
C TRP A 24 5.11 -0.62 -5.47
N ASN A 25 5.01 0.53 -4.80
CA ASN A 25 5.96 0.96 -3.80
C ASN A 25 5.26 0.91 -2.44
N TYR A 26 5.85 0.25 -1.49
CA TYR A 26 5.24 0.12 -0.18
C TYR A 26 6.30 0.01 0.90
N GLY A 27 5.91 0.29 2.12
CA GLY A 27 6.80 0.14 3.24
C GLY A 27 6.58 1.18 4.31
N VAL A 28 7.60 1.35 5.14
CA VAL A 28 7.60 2.27 6.24
C VAL A 28 8.14 3.61 5.76
N GLY A 29 7.49 4.67 6.19
CA GLY A 29 7.92 6.01 5.82
C GLY A 29 9.29 6.35 6.39
N TRP A 30 9.94 7.32 5.77
CA TRP A 30 11.33 7.64 6.05
C TRP A 30 11.60 8.08 7.50
N ASN A 31 10.61 8.66 8.16
CA ASN A 31 10.79 9.14 9.53
C ASN A 31 10.22 8.17 10.58
N GLY A 32 9.74 7.00 10.16
CA GLY A 32 9.25 6.00 11.11
C GLY A 32 7.91 6.31 11.75
N THR A 33 7.08 7.15 11.13
CA THR A 33 5.81 7.53 11.71
C THR A 33 4.60 7.09 10.91
N PHE A 34 4.80 6.42 9.77
CA PHE A 34 3.69 5.98 8.93
C PHE A 34 4.13 4.84 8.04
N GLY A 35 3.16 4.12 7.50
CA GLY A 35 3.38 3.17 6.42
C GLY A 35 2.65 3.64 5.18
N TYR A 36 3.08 3.23 4.01
CA TYR A 36 2.46 3.65 2.76
C TYR A 36 2.37 2.52 1.76
N SER A 37 1.43 2.66 0.84
CA SER A 37 1.25 1.74 -0.28
C SER A 37 0.85 2.58 -1.47
N ASP A 38 1.68 2.64 -2.48
CA ASP A 38 1.45 3.41 -3.70
C ASP A 38 1.48 2.45 -4.88
N TYR A 39 0.38 2.36 -5.61
CA TYR A 39 0.29 1.47 -6.77
C TYR A 39 -0.07 2.25 -8.01
N PHE A 40 0.70 2.06 -9.05
CA PHE A 40 0.48 2.66 -10.35
C PHE A 40 0.13 1.55 -11.34
N HIS A 41 -0.89 1.79 -12.14
CA HIS A 41 -1.18 0.91 -13.28
C HIS A 41 -1.41 1.78 -14.51
N PRO A 42 -0.80 1.46 -15.64
CA PRO A 42 -0.88 2.35 -16.81
C PRO A 42 -2.25 2.42 -17.46
N SER A 43 -3.08 1.41 -17.31
CA SER A 43 -4.32 1.34 -18.08
C SER A 43 -5.56 0.99 -17.27
N ARG A 44 -5.42 0.43 -16.07
CA ARG A 44 -6.60 -0.06 -15.33
C ARG A 44 -6.85 0.79 -14.09
N SER A 45 -8.10 0.94 -13.74
CA SER A 45 -8.47 1.49 -12.44
C SER A 45 -7.96 0.55 -11.34
N HIS A 46 -7.40 1.09 -10.30
CA HIS A 46 -6.70 0.29 -9.29
C HIS A 46 -6.75 0.96 -7.93
N THR A 47 -6.35 0.20 -6.91
CA THR A 47 -6.37 0.67 -5.53
C THR A 47 -5.05 0.36 -4.84
N SER A 48 -4.79 1.07 -3.77
CA SER A 48 -3.74 0.72 -2.82
C SER A 48 -4.27 0.91 -1.41
N SER A 49 -3.75 0.15 -0.47
CA SER A 49 -4.26 0.18 0.90
C SER A 49 -3.17 -0.10 1.92
N VAL A 50 -3.32 0.47 3.10
CA VAL A 50 -2.51 0.15 4.27
C VAL A 50 -3.48 -0.18 5.41
N ARG A 51 -3.25 -1.29 6.08
CA ARG A 51 -4.10 -1.73 7.18
C ARG A 51 -3.29 -1.89 8.46
N ASN A 52 -3.80 -1.33 9.55
CA ASN A 52 -3.26 -1.55 10.88
C ASN A 52 -3.85 -2.85 11.41
N THR A 53 -3.05 -3.88 11.56
CA THR A 53 -3.54 -5.20 11.95
C THR A 53 -3.98 -5.24 13.41
N ASN A 54 -3.55 -4.32 14.24
CA ASN A 54 -3.96 -4.29 15.64
C ASN A 54 -5.36 -3.73 15.84
N THR A 55 -5.74 -2.77 15.01
CA THR A 55 -7.03 -2.09 15.16
C THR A 55 -7.99 -2.37 14.02
N GLY A 56 -7.49 -2.88 12.90
CA GLY A 56 -8.30 -3.08 11.72
C GLY A 56 -8.52 -1.83 10.88
N VAL A 57 -7.99 -0.72 11.31
CA VAL A 57 -8.15 0.54 10.55
C VAL A 57 -7.41 0.40 9.22
N THR A 58 -8.06 0.78 8.16
CA THR A 58 -7.53 0.65 6.80
C THR A 58 -7.72 1.97 6.06
N ASN A 59 -6.68 2.41 5.38
CA ASN A 59 -6.79 3.53 4.46
C ASN A 59 -6.61 2.96 3.05
N SER A 60 -7.60 3.18 2.21
CA SER A 60 -7.61 2.65 0.85
C SER A 60 -7.90 3.78 -0.11
N GLN A 61 -7.16 3.86 -1.19
CA GLN A 61 -7.31 4.89 -2.21
C GLN A 61 -7.41 4.26 -3.58
N ARG A 62 -8.15 4.90 -4.47
CA ARG A 62 -8.36 4.40 -5.84
C ARG A 62 -7.90 5.45 -6.85
N ALA A 63 -7.37 4.99 -7.96
CA ALA A 63 -7.00 5.87 -9.07
C ALA A 63 -7.37 5.22 -10.39
N SER A 64 -7.55 6.03 -11.41
CA SER A 64 -7.78 5.55 -12.76
C SER A 64 -6.45 5.19 -13.41
N GLY A 65 -6.49 4.46 -14.52
CA GLY A 65 -5.28 4.10 -15.25
C GLY A 65 -4.44 5.32 -15.58
N GLY A 66 -3.15 5.18 -15.48
CA GLY A 66 -2.22 6.26 -15.72
C GLY A 66 -1.91 7.12 -14.51
N ASN A 67 -2.53 6.85 -13.37
CA ASN A 67 -2.31 7.63 -12.15
C ASN A 67 -1.88 6.73 -11.00
N TRP A 68 -1.31 7.32 -9.97
CA TRP A 68 -0.92 6.59 -8.78
C TRP A 68 -2.08 6.56 -7.79
N ALA A 69 -2.36 5.40 -7.22
CA ALA A 69 -3.22 5.28 -6.05
C ALA A 69 -2.30 5.27 -4.84
N ARG A 70 -2.38 6.28 -4.00
CA ARG A 70 -1.47 6.44 -2.88
C ARG A 70 -2.22 6.42 -1.57
N SER A 71 -1.84 5.53 -0.69
CA SER A 71 -2.43 5.45 0.62
C SER A 71 -1.34 5.42 1.70
N SER A 72 -1.66 5.93 2.86
CA SER A 72 -0.75 5.88 3.99
C SER A 72 -1.53 5.81 5.28
N LEU A 73 -0.89 5.36 6.33
CA LEU A 73 -1.52 5.23 7.63
C LEU A 73 -0.47 5.56 8.68
N THR A 74 -0.79 6.55 9.49
CA THR A 74 0.11 6.98 10.56
C THR A 74 0.09 5.96 11.69
N LYS A 75 1.25 5.53 12.12
CA LYS A 75 1.39 4.64 13.26
C LYS A 75 2.82 4.73 13.77
N ILE A 76 2.98 4.92 15.07
CA ILE A 76 4.29 5.06 15.70
C ILE A 76 4.39 4.05 16.83
N PRO A 77 5.29 3.07 16.70
CA PRO A 77 6.13 2.76 15.55
C PRO A 77 5.30 2.13 14.42
N PRO A 78 5.73 2.25 13.17
CA PRO A 78 4.95 1.76 12.05
C PRO A 78 5.15 0.26 11.83
N THR A 79 4.82 -0.52 12.83
CA THR A 79 4.88 -1.98 12.79
C THR A 79 3.47 -2.53 12.80
N GLY A 80 3.30 -3.78 12.39
CA GLY A 80 1.99 -4.38 12.36
C GLY A 80 1.09 -3.81 11.27
N LEU A 81 1.65 -3.37 10.18
CA LEU A 81 0.92 -2.85 9.03
C LEU A 81 0.98 -3.84 7.88
N ASN A 82 -0.13 -4.01 7.19
CA ASN A 82 -0.19 -4.76 5.95
C ASN A 82 -0.39 -3.80 4.80
N TYR A 83 0.18 -4.13 3.66
CA TYR A 83 0.15 -3.29 2.47
C TYR A 83 -0.50 -4.07 1.34
N TYR A 84 -1.38 -3.43 0.58
CA TYR A 84 -2.14 -4.10 -0.46
C TYR A 84 -2.21 -3.24 -1.72
N TYR A 85 -2.37 -3.89 -2.85
CA TYR A 85 -2.79 -3.28 -4.08
C TYR A 85 -3.98 -4.06 -4.61
N GLY A 86 -4.72 -3.50 -5.54
CA GLY A 86 -5.85 -4.22 -6.12
C GLY A 86 -6.49 -3.49 -7.29
N PHE A 87 -7.53 -4.09 -7.79
CA PHE A 87 -8.25 -3.56 -8.95
C PHE A 87 -9.73 -3.36 -8.71
#